data_c6f33a12d20845de2663dfcfe23e3664
#
_entry.id   c6f33a12d20845de2663dfcfe23e3664
#
_cell.length_a   1.000
_cell.length_b   1.000
_cell.length_c   1.000
_cell.angle_alpha   90.00
_cell.angle_beta   90.00
_cell.angle_gamma   90.00
#
_symmetry.space_group_name_H-M   'P 1'
#
loop_
_entity.id
_entity.type
_entity.pdbx_description
1 polymer ?
#
loop_
_entity_poly.entity_id
_entity_poly.type
_entity_poly.pdbx_seq_one_letter_code
_entity_poly.pdbx_strand_id
1 'polypeptide(L)'
;MKKVFRSALCACLAGFVLASCEPENSGQSLVPTVSNPDVFILCEGMYQANNADISAYRSDSMNCTGEYYLAQNGRYLGDTGQDILHHEGFLYVSVYGSSYVAMLDLEGKELTRYNFSAEEGQPRYLVADGDYLYVTLYSGQVAKLLASDLSLVGYAKVGSNPEGVVVYDGQLLVANSGWGYDNTVTVIDIASFKPMKTITVAWNPQQFVLSGDSIYLLANGQYDANWNCDYPVQHINLASGEVRTIGNATHAVAYGGMLYMCNSTTDWSTYETTNRFFTYDVASATTNDECFIQGDTEEITSNNVYMMEMNPSNGELYIGLAGTKFVSSGMIYRISCDGRLIHRFDAKGANPNQAVFVPKK
;
A
#
# COMPACT_ATOMS: atom_id res chain seq x y z
N MET A 1 -46.45 72.80 -10.12
CA MET A 1 -47.55 72.98 -11.11
C MET A 1 -48.05 71.60 -11.51
N LYS A 2 -49.35 71.36 -11.12
CA LYS A 2 -50.46 70.84 -11.94
C LYS A 2 -50.16 69.50 -12.62
N LYS A 3 -50.98 68.49 -12.58
CA LYS A 3 -52.34 68.06 -12.17
C LYS A 3 -52.41 66.58 -12.51
N VAL A 4 -52.86 65.68 -11.69
CA VAL A 4 -54.19 65.11 -11.46
C VAL A 4 -54.96 64.67 -12.74
N PHE A 5 -55.29 63.31 -12.79
CA PHE A 5 -56.63 62.77 -13.03
C PHE A 5 -56.47 61.25 -13.14
N ARG A 6 -56.97 60.40 -12.28
CA ARG A 6 -58.33 59.78 -12.00
C ARG A 6 -59.01 59.23 -13.22
N SER A 7 -59.27 57.92 -13.19
CA SER A 7 -60.62 57.23 -13.25
C SER A 7 -60.34 55.76 -13.53
N ALA A 8 -60.66 54.83 -12.80
CA ALA A 8 -61.78 54.04 -12.33
C ALA A 8 -62.76 53.59 -13.45
N LEU A 9 -62.92 52.28 -13.65
CA LEU A 9 -64.16 51.55 -13.61
C LEU A 9 -64.03 50.06 -14.00
N CYS A 10 -64.46 49.23 -13.07
CA CYS A 10 -65.39 48.10 -13.07
C CYS A 10 -65.28 47.00 -14.16
N ALA A 11 -64.99 45.83 -13.70
CA ALA A 11 -65.82 44.62 -13.52
C ALA A 11 -66.31 43.87 -14.78
N CYS A 12 -65.99 42.60 -14.87
CA CYS A 12 -66.90 41.48 -14.85
C CYS A 12 -66.29 40.14 -14.80
N LEU A 13 -66.79 39.28 -13.94
CA LEU A 13 -66.50 37.85 -13.75
C LEU A 13 -66.68 37.03 -15.05
N ALA A 14 -65.81 36.09 -15.28
CA ALA A 14 -66.13 34.77 -15.81
C ALA A 14 -65.08 33.78 -15.39
N GLY A 15 -65.41 32.86 -14.53
CA GLY A 15 -64.60 31.79 -14.11
C GLY A 15 -64.35 30.73 -15.21
N PHE A 16 -63.12 30.35 -15.42
CA PHE A 16 -62.81 29.08 -16.04
C PHE A 16 -61.83 28.40 -15.13
N VAL A 17 -62.32 27.36 -14.45
CA VAL A 17 -61.49 26.40 -13.77
C VAL A 17 -60.85 25.47 -14.85
N LEU A 18 -59.64 25.71 -15.24
CA LEU A 18 -58.86 24.73 -15.93
C LEU A 18 -57.98 24.00 -14.88
N ALA A 19 -58.41 22.78 -14.54
CA ALA A 19 -57.57 21.85 -13.84
C ALA A 19 -56.38 21.49 -14.74
N SER A 20 -55.25 22.13 -14.52
CA SER A 20 -53.97 21.70 -15.06
C SER A 20 -53.44 20.55 -14.18
N CYS A 21 -53.57 19.33 -14.68
CA CYS A 21 -52.77 18.23 -14.18
C CYS A 21 -51.32 18.52 -14.61
N GLU A 22 -50.52 19.03 -13.72
CA GLU A 22 -49.05 18.93 -13.87
C GLU A 22 -48.63 17.47 -13.67
N PRO A 23 -47.92 16.85 -14.60
CA PRO A 23 -47.28 15.59 -14.30
C PRO A 23 -46.24 15.87 -13.22
N GLU A 24 -46.37 15.22 -12.08
CA GLU A 24 -45.28 15.08 -11.10
C GLU A 24 -44.11 14.41 -11.79
N ASN A 25 -43.26 15.22 -12.37
CA ASN A 25 -41.93 14.78 -12.79
C ASN A 25 -41.08 14.73 -11.52
N SER A 26 -41.17 13.62 -10.79
CA SER A 26 -40.21 13.26 -9.78
C SER A 26 -38.91 12.91 -10.48
N GLY A 27 -38.29 13.90 -11.09
CA GLY A 27 -36.90 13.88 -11.48
C GLY A 27 -36.09 13.82 -10.20
N GLN A 28 -35.91 12.63 -9.67
CA GLN A 28 -34.73 12.35 -8.84
C GLN A 28 -33.55 12.77 -9.69
N SER A 29 -32.99 13.93 -9.43
CA SER A 29 -31.63 14.27 -9.80
C SER A 29 -30.78 13.18 -9.19
N LEU A 30 -30.41 12.19 -9.99
CA LEU A 30 -29.33 11.28 -9.67
C LEU A 30 -28.07 12.14 -9.63
N VAL A 31 -27.85 12.86 -8.53
CA VAL A 31 -26.51 13.31 -8.18
C VAL A 31 -25.71 12.01 -8.11
N PRO A 32 -24.75 11.79 -8.99
CA PRO A 32 -23.91 10.59 -8.89
C PRO A 32 -23.34 10.61 -7.47
N THR A 33 -23.73 9.66 -6.63
CA THR A 33 -23.06 9.44 -5.36
C THR A 33 -21.64 9.08 -5.71
N VAL A 34 -20.73 10.03 -5.55
CA VAL A 34 -19.30 9.78 -5.74
C VAL A 34 -18.93 8.74 -4.69
N SER A 35 -18.56 7.54 -5.13
CA SER A 35 -18.14 6.49 -4.23
C SER A 35 -16.88 6.92 -3.48
N ASN A 36 -16.70 6.46 -2.24
CA ASN A 36 -15.47 6.66 -1.51
C ASN A 36 -14.32 5.94 -2.22
N PRO A 37 -13.07 6.40 -2.07
CA PRO A 37 -11.91 5.66 -2.51
C PRO A 37 -11.89 4.27 -1.87
N ASP A 38 -11.50 3.28 -2.64
CA ASP A 38 -11.37 1.89 -2.19
C ASP A 38 -9.94 1.37 -2.32
N VAL A 39 -9.03 2.16 -2.91
CA VAL A 39 -7.59 1.88 -2.97
C VAL A 39 -6.82 3.15 -2.60
N PHE A 40 -5.90 3.02 -1.64
CA PHE A 40 -5.00 4.08 -1.25
C PHE A 40 -3.57 3.67 -1.61
N ILE A 41 -2.89 4.53 -2.36
CA ILE A 41 -1.54 4.29 -2.87
C ILE A 41 -0.61 5.24 -2.15
N LEU A 42 0.34 4.71 -1.40
CA LEU A 42 1.40 5.50 -0.80
C LEU A 42 2.45 5.82 -1.86
N CYS A 43 2.69 7.09 -2.07
CA CYS A 43 3.81 7.59 -2.86
C CYS A 43 4.92 8.01 -1.91
N GLU A 44 6.03 7.27 -1.94
CA GLU A 44 7.17 7.46 -1.05
C GLU A 44 7.71 8.89 -1.09
N GLY A 45 7.62 9.53 -2.26
CA GLY A 45 8.26 10.79 -2.53
C GLY A 45 9.74 10.61 -2.89
N MET A 46 10.50 11.68 -2.75
CA MET A 46 11.95 11.67 -2.97
C MET A 46 12.65 11.92 -1.64
N TYR A 47 13.73 11.18 -1.40
CA TYR A 47 14.53 11.32 -0.19
C TYR A 47 14.98 12.78 0.04
N GLN A 48 14.75 13.31 1.23
CA GLN A 48 14.99 14.69 1.66
C GLN A 48 14.14 15.77 0.95
N ALA A 49 13.14 15.38 0.15
CA ALA A 49 12.26 16.35 -0.50
C ALA A 49 11.00 16.68 0.30
N ASN A 50 10.67 15.91 1.34
CA ASN A 50 9.48 16.09 2.17
C ASN A 50 8.17 16.13 1.36
N ASN A 51 8.06 15.30 0.33
CA ASN A 51 6.95 15.29 -0.62
C ASN A 51 6.25 13.92 -0.74
N ALA A 52 6.38 13.07 0.28
CA ALA A 52 5.55 11.86 0.40
C ALA A 52 4.07 12.24 0.53
N ASP A 53 3.20 11.50 -0.15
CA ASP A 53 1.76 11.69 -0.07
C ASP A 53 1.00 10.41 -0.39
N ILE A 54 -0.31 10.46 -0.25
CA ILE A 54 -1.23 9.38 -0.61
C ILE A 54 -2.01 9.79 -1.85
N SER A 55 -2.20 8.85 -2.77
CA SER A 55 -3.17 8.93 -3.84
C SER A 55 -4.35 8.03 -3.55
N ALA A 56 -5.55 8.53 -3.78
CA ALA A 56 -6.79 7.82 -3.54
C ALA A 56 -7.46 7.45 -4.87
N TYR A 57 -7.65 6.14 -5.10
CA TYR A 57 -8.22 5.62 -6.33
C TYR A 57 -9.60 5.01 -6.08
N ARG A 58 -10.54 5.30 -6.99
CA ARG A 58 -11.88 4.74 -7.02
C ARG A 58 -11.96 3.72 -8.15
N SER A 59 -12.03 2.45 -7.79
CA SER A 59 -11.96 1.35 -8.77
C SER A 59 -13.17 1.26 -9.69
N ASP A 60 -14.32 1.77 -9.29
CA ASP A 60 -15.58 1.77 -10.07
C ASP A 60 -15.61 2.87 -11.14
N SER A 61 -15.12 4.06 -10.82
CA SER A 61 -15.06 5.20 -11.73
C SER A 61 -13.70 5.36 -12.41
N MET A 62 -12.72 4.50 -12.07
CA MET A 62 -11.37 4.52 -12.60
C MET A 62 -10.69 5.89 -12.42
N ASN A 63 -10.96 6.57 -11.30
CA ASN A 63 -10.46 7.91 -11.03
C ASN A 63 -9.44 7.91 -9.90
N CYS A 64 -8.25 8.48 -10.15
CA CYS A 64 -7.19 8.68 -9.17
C CYS A 64 -7.08 10.16 -8.80
N THR A 65 -7.14 10.44 -7.49
CA THR A 65 -6.91 11.76 -6.92
C THR A 65 -5.57 11.74 -6.17
N GLY A 66 -4.62 12.53 -6.61
CA GLY A 66 -3.33 12.73 -5.93
C GLY A 66 -3.41 13.77 -4.83
N GLU A 67 -2.30 13.92 -4.11
CA GLU A 67 -2.17 14.87 -3.01
C GLU A 67 -3.32 14.77 -1.99
N TYR A 68 -3.74 13.52 -1.76
CA TYR A 68 -4.94 13.24 -0.97
C TYR A 68 -4.76 13.61 0.50
N TYR A 69 -3.60 13.28 1.07
CA TYR A 69 -3.26 13.71 2.43
C TYR A 69 -3.02 15.23 2.49
N LEU A 70 -2.28 15.81 1.53
CA LEU A 70 -2.02 17.24 1.46
C LEU A 70 -3.32 18.06 1.45
N ALA A 71 -4.30 17.64 0.64
CA ALA A 71 -5.58 18.33 0.52
C ALA A 71 -6.36 18.41 1.85
N GLN A 72 -6.25 17.38 2.69
CA GLN A 72 -6.97 17.30 3.96
C GLN A 72 -6.22 17.97 5.12
N ASN A 73 -4.88 18.02 5.06
CA ASN A 73 -4.05 18.41 6.19
C ASN A 73 -3.24 19.69 5.96
N GLY A 74 -3.25 20.24 4.72
CA GLY A 74 -2.52 21.45 4.35
C GLY A 74 -1.00 21.31 4.33
N ARG A 75 -0.50 20.07 4.35
CA ARG A 75 0.92 19.71 4.28
C ARG A 75 1.09 18.32 3.71
N TYR A 76 2.26 18.02 3.13
CA TYR A 76 2.63 16.65 2.77
C TYR A 76 2.85 15.78 4.01
N LEU A 77 2.84 14.46 3.82
CA LEU A 77 3.21 13.50 4.86
C LEU A 77 4.61 13.77 5.41
N GLY A 78 5.56 14.13 4.57
CA GLY A 78 6.93 14.41 4.97
C GLY A 78 7.94 13.70 4.09
N ASP A 79 9.05 13.29 4.68
CA ASP A 79 10.14 12.64 3.98
C ASP A 79 10.01 11.12 4.05
N THR A 80 9.97 10.48 2.89
CA THR A 80 9.97 9.02 2.71
C THR A 80 8.78 8.33 3.40
N GLY A 81 7.63 8.33 2.73
CA GLY A 81 6.48 7.49 3.11
C GLY A 81 6.87 6.02 2.92
N GLN A 82 6.92 5.25 4.03
CA GLN A 82 7.53 3.92 4.01
C GLN A 82 6.51 2.80 3.83
N ASP A 83 5.44 2.84 4.61
CA ASP A 83 4.43 1.78 4.65
C ASP A 83 3.05 2.36 4.95
N ILE A 84 2.00 1.74 4.40
CA ILE A 84 0.61 2.08 4.67
C ILE A 84 -0.18 0.80 4.98
N LEU A 85 -0.98 0.85 6.03
CA LEU A 85 -1.82 -0.25 6.50
C LEU A 85 -3.26 0.23 6.67
N HIS A 86 -4.24 -0.55 6.19
CA HIS A 86 -5.65 -0.38 6.54
C HIS A 86 -6.03 -1.35 7.66
N HIS A 87 -6.53 -0.83 8.78
CA HIS A 87 -7.02 -1.63 9.90
C HIS A 87 -8.21 -0.94 10.57
N GLU A 88 -9.31 -1.70 10.76
CA GLU A 88 -10.54 -1.26 11.45
C GLU A 88 -11.12 0.08 10.98
N GLY A 89 -11.00 0.37 9.68
CA GLY A 89 -11.56 1.60 9.09
C GLY A 89 -10.65 2.83 9.19
N PHE A 90 -9.40 2.64 9.57
CA PHE A 90 -8.37 3.67 9.60
C PHE A 90 -7.18 3.28 8.71
N LEU A 91 -6.46 4.30 8.25
CA LEU A 91 -5.16 4.14 7.61
C LEU A 91 -4.06 4.48 8.60
N TYR A 92 -3.04 3.64 8.64
CA TYR A 92 -1.81 3.90 9.41
C TYR A 92 -0.66 4.03 8.43
N VAL A 93 0.14 5.07 8.59
CA VAL A 93 1.24 5.36 7.67
C VAL A 93 2.52 5.57 8.45
N SER A 94 3.56 4.80 8.15
CA SER A 94 4.90 5.07 8.64
C SER A 94 5.64 6.00 7.69
N VAL A 95 6.29 7.02 8.25
CA VAL A 95 7.07 8.01 7.51
C VAL A 95 8.51 7.99 8.01
N TYR A 96 9.34 7.26 7.28
CA TYR A 96 10.70 6.90 7.68
C TYR A 96 11.59 8.12 7.95
N GLY A 97 11.77 8.98 6.95
CA GLY A 97 12.67 10.14 7.07
C GLY A 97 12.16 11.20 8.04
N SER A 98 10.85 11.24 8.29
CA SER A 98 10.24 12.14 9.29
C SER A 98 10.03 11.50 10.66
N SER A 99 10.40 10.23 10.84
CA SER A 99 10.42 9.48 12.11
C SER A 99 9.10 9.44 12.86
N TYR A 100 7.97 9.15 12.19
CA TYR A 100 6.68 9.02 12.85
C TYR A 100 5.76 7.98 12.21
N VAL A 101 4.72 7.58 12.94
CA VAL A 101 3.55 6.87 12.42
C VAL A 101 2.32 7.76 12.60
N ALA A 102 1.52 7.93 11.56
CA ALA A 102 0.25 8.64 11.59
C ALA A 102 -0.95 7.69 11.49
N MET A 103 -2.04 8.03 12.15
CA MET A 103 -3.37 7.45 12.00
C MET A 103 -4.26 8.43 11.25
N LEU A 104 -4.90 7.97 10.18
CA LEU A 104 -5.78 8.79 9.33
C LEU A 104 -7.17 8.14 9.26
N ASP A 105 -8.20 8.95 9.04
CA ASP A 105 -9.47 8.45 8.55
C ASP A 105 -9.41 8.12 7.04
N LEU A 106 -10.46 7.53 6.50
CA LEU A 106 -10.53 7.16 5.08
C LEU A 106 -10.72 8.38 4.15
N GLU A 107 -11.00 9.54 4.68
CA GLU A 107 -10.99 10.82 3.97
C GLU A 107 -9.58 11.41 3.87
N GLY A 108 -8.57 10.78 4.49
CA GLY A 108 -7.16 11.20 4.49
C GLY A 108 -6.82 12.24 5.56
N LYS A 109 -7.74 12.50 6.49
CA LYS A 109 -7.54 13.42 7.62
C LYS A 109 -6.69 12.75 8.68
N GLU A 110 -5.59 13.38 9.08
CA GLU A 110 -4.79 12.93 10.21
C GLU A 110 -5.53 13.14 11.53
N LEU A 111 -5.69 12.07 12.29
CA LEU A 111 -6.35 12.07 13.59
C LEU A 111 -5.34 12.19 14.72
N THR A 112 -4.24 11.48 14.63
CA THR A 112 -3.13 11.50 15.59
C THR A 112 -1.85 10.97 14.94
N ARG A 113 -0.71 11.17 15.62
CA ARG A 113 0.58 10.57 15.26
C ARG A 113 1.42 10.28 16.49
N TYR A 114 2.29 9.29 16.36
CA TYR A 114 3.38 9.02 17.30
C TYR A 114 4.71 9.37 16.64
N ASN A 115 5.47 10.27 17.25
CA ASN A 115 6.79 10.66 16.76
C ASN A 115 7.85 9.87 17.54
N PHE A 116 8.69 9.14 16.82
CA PHE A 116 9.80 8.41 17.42
C PHE A 116 10.99 9.34 17.64
N SER A 117 11.63 9.24 18.80
CA SER A 117 12.89 9.91 19.06
C SER A 117 14.04 9.26 18.29
N ALA A 118 15.20 9.91 18.26
CA ALA A 118 16.39 9.35 17.62
C ALA A 118 16.85 8.03 18.25
N GLU A 119 16.66 7.87 19.57
CA GLU A 119 16.98 6.65 20.32
C GLU A 119 16.00 5.51 20.03
N GLU A 120 14.75 5.83 19.77
CA GLU A 120 13.73 4.85 19.38
C GLU A 120 13.94 4.38 17.94
N GLY A 121 14.49 5.22 17.07
CA GLY A 121 14.83 4.90 15.66
C GLY A 121 13.69 5.22 14.70
N GLN A 122 14.02 5.14 13.40
CA GLN A 122 13.06 5.43 12.33
C GLN A 122 12.12 4.24 12.09
N PRO A 123 10.80 4.50 11.91
CA PRO A 123 9.82 3.45 11.62
C PRO A 123 9.95 2.92 10.19
N ARG A 124 9.73 1.61 10.06
CA ARG A 124 9.72 0.93 8.76
C ARG A 124 8.32 0.37 8.49
N TYR A 125 8.12 -0.91 8.67
CA TYR A 125 6.88 -1.60 8.31
C TYR A 125 5.92 -1.73 9.48
N LEU A 126 4.64 -1.86 9.13
CA LEU A 126 3.52 -1.90 10.04
C LEU A 126 2.76 -3.23 9.91
N VAL A 127 2.30 -3.77 11.02
CA VAL A 127 1.26 -4.80 11.03
C VAL A 127 0.34 -4.58 12.21
N ALA A 128 -0.94 -4.90 12.06
CA ALA A 128 -1.92 -4.83 13.15
C ALA A 128 -2.40 -6.22 13.56
N ASP A 129 -2.67 -6.39 14.85
CA ASP A 129 -3.33 -7.55 15.41
C ASP A 129 -4.23 -7.13 16.57
N GLY A 130 -5.55 -7.31 16.44
CA GLY A 130 -6.54 -6.82 17.38
C GLY A 130 -6.39 -5.32 17.67
N ASP A 131 -6.29 -4.95 18.93
CA ASP A 131 -6.20 -3.55 19.37
C ASP A 131 -4.81 -2.93 19.18
N TYR A 132 -3.85 -3.61 18.58
CA TYR A 132 -2.46 -3.19 18.56
C TYR A 132 -1.89 -3.05 17.15
N LEU A 133 -1.05 -2.03 17.01
CA LEU A 133 -0.18 -1.80 15.87
C LEU A 133 1.27 -2.13 16.26
N TYR A 134 1.97 -2.88 15.44
CA TYR A 134 3.38 -3.21 15.61
C TYR A 134 4.19 -2.53 14.51
N VAL A 135 5.28 -1.88 14.92
CA VAL A 135 6.11 -1.04 14.03
C VAL A 135 7.56 -1.47 14.15
N THR A 136 8.18 -1.88 13.08
CA THR A 136 9.63 -2.14 13.05
C THR A 136 10.41 -0.82 13.06
N LEU A 137 11.49 -0.77 13.84
CA LEU A 137 12.32 0.43 14.02
C LEU A 137 13.80 0.11 13.75
N TYR A 138 14.44 0.92 12.96
CA TYR A 138 15.85 0.71 12.59
C TYR A 138 16.84 0.67 13.76
N SER A 139 16.43 1.05 14.96
CA SER A 139 17.18 0.84 16.21
C SER A 139 17.31 -0.63 16.64
N GLY A 140 16.68 -1.58 15.93
CA GLY A 140 16.71 -3.01 16.28
C GLY A 140 15.62 -3.41 17.27
N GLN A 141 14.43 -2.83 17.14
CA GLN A 141 13.27 -3.15 17.97
C GLN A 141 11.95 -3.05 17.20
N VAL A 142 10.91 -3.63 17.79
CA VAL A 142 9.53 -3.45 17.37
C VAL A 142 8.81 -2.65 18.45
N ALA A 143 8.18 -1.54 18.07
CA ALA A 143 7.25 -0.83 18.95
C ALA A 143 5.86 -1.46 18.90
N LYS A 144 5.19 -1.56 20.04
CA LYS A 144 3.78 -1.91 20.18
C LYS A 144 3.01 -0.66 20.57
N LEU A 145 2.07 -0.24 19.73
CA LEU A 145 1.22 0.93 19.95
C LEU A 145 -0.23 0.46 20.09
N LEU A 146 -1.08 1.21 20.79
CA LEU A 146 -2.53 1.04 20.69
C LEU A 146 -2.99 1.55 19.32
N ALA A 147 -3.76 0.75 18.60
CA ALA A 147 -4.31 1.15 17.30
C ALA A 147 -5.26 2.36 17.42
N SER A 148 -5.98 2.48 18.54
CA SER A 148 -7.02 3.51 18.74
C SER A 148 -6.47 4.95 18.84
N ASP A 149 -5.23 5.14 19.34
CA ASP A 149 -4.68 6.48 19.61
C ASP A 149 -3.16 6.60 19.42
N LEU A 150 -2.51 5.51 18.99
CA LEU A 150 -1.06 5.38 18.85
C LEU A 150 -0.27 5.52 20.16
N SER A 151 -0.90 5.36 21.33
CA SER A 151 -0.19 5.35 22.62
C SER A 151 0.80 4.18 22.67
N LEU A 152 2.03 4.46 23.09
CA LEU A 152 3.09 3.45 23.22
C LEU A 152 2.79 2.49 24.38
N VAL A 153 2.82 1.19 24.09
CA VAL A 153 2.66 0.11 25.07
C VAL A 153 4.03 -0.44 25.51
N GLY A 154 4.96 -0.58 24.56
CA GLY A 154 6.31 -1.08 24.87
C GLY A 154 7.12 -1.45 23.64
N TYR A 155 8.28 -2.04 23.87
CA TYR A 155 9.21 -2.46 22.84
C TYR A 155 9.63 -3.93 23.01
N ALA A 156 9.86 -4.61 21.90
CA ALA A 156 10.54 -5.91 21.84
C ALA A 156 11.83 -5.75 21.03
N LYS A 157 12.96 -6.25 21.59
CA LYS A 157 14.26 -6.20 20.91
C LYS A 157 14.34 -7.28 19.83
N VAL A 158 14.85 -6.93 18.66
CA VAL A 158 15.07 -7.82 17.50
C VAL A 158 16.50 -7.67 16.95
N GLY A 159 16.76 -8.16 15.75
CA GLY A 159 18.03 -7.96 15.05
C GLY A 159 18.20 -6.54 14.52
N SER A 160 19.33 -6.30 13.82
CA SER A 160 19.66 -4.97 13.30
C SER A 160 18.80 -4.59 12.11
N ASN A 161 18.44 -3.30 12.03
CA ASN A 161 17.69 -2.70 10.92
C ASN A 161 16.54 -3.60 10.45
N PRO A 162 15.55 -3.86 11.32
CA PRO A 162 14.42 -4.70 10.95
C PRO A 162 13.58 -4.01 9.87
N GLU A 163 13.15 -4.81 8.89
CA GLU A 163 12.28 -4.43 7.78
C GLU A 163 10.87 -5.02 7.98
N GLY A 164 10.42 -5.86 7.08
CA GLY A 164 9.10 -6.44 7.10
C GLY A 164 8.74 -7.15 8.40
N VAL A 165 7.47 -7.03 8.76
CA VAL A 165 6.87 -7.72 9.91
C VAL A 165 5.52 -8.29 9.52
N VAL A 166 5.21 -9.50 10.02
CA VAL A 166 3.94 -10.15 9.76
C VAL A 166 3.44 -10.88 11.00
N VAL A 167 2.11 -10.95 11.14
CA VAL A 167 1.45 -11.78 12.15
C VAL A 167 1.18 -13.16 11.57
N TYR A 168 1.58 -14.19 12.28
CA TYR A 168 1.28 -15.58 11.95
C TYR A 168 1.15 -16.43 13.20
N ASP A 169 -0.01 -17.07 13.36
CA ASP A 169 -0.32 -18.02 14.46
C ASP A 169 0.05 -17.47 15.86
N GLY A 170 -0.42 -16.24 16.17
CA GLY A 170 -0.17 -15.59 17.47
C GLY A 170 1.28 -15.12 17.67
N GLN A 171 2.07 -15.07 16.63
CA GLN A 171 3.47 -14.65 16.64
C GLN A 171 3.70 -13.50 15.65
N LEU A 172 4.67 -12.63 15.95
CA LEU A 172 5.25 -11.70 14.99
C LEU A 172 6.53 -12.30 14.43
N LEU A 173 6.65 -12.31 13.12
CA LEU A 173 7.89 -12.61 12.42
C LEU A 173 8.47 -11.31 11.92
N VAL A 174 9.73 -11.03 12.26
CA VAL A 174 10.43 -9.77 11.95
C VAL A 174 11.68 -10.08 11.14
N ALA A 175 11.79 -9.53 9.93
CA ALA A 175 12.93 -9.67 9.05
C ALA A 175 14.03 -8.68 9.48
N ASN A 176 15.21 -9.18 9.85
CA ASN A 176 16.34 -8.35 10.26
C ASN A 176 17.34 -8.25 9.10
N SER A 177 17.34 -7.11 8.42
CA SER A 177 18.17 -6.91 7.21
C SER A 177 19.63 -6.54 7.53
N GLY A 178 19.83 -5.83 8.66
CA GLY A 178 21.14 -5.28 9.00
C GLY A 178 21.74 -4.41 7.89
N TRP A 179 20.91 -3.89 6.98
CA TRP A 179 21.38 -3.22 5.75
C TRP A 179 22.29 -4.12 4.91
N GLY A 180 21.95 -5.41 4.79
CA GLY A 180 22.74 -6.42 4.10
C GLY A 180 23.74 -7.17 4.97
N TYR A 181 23.81 -6.87 6.28
CA TYR A 181 24.75 -7.49 7.22
C TYR A 181 24.06 -8.37 8.29
N ASP A 182 22.75 -8.62 8.14
CA ASP A 182 22.01 -9.60 8.96
C ASP A 182 21.26 -10.59 8.05
N ASN A 183 21.01 -11.78 8.55
CA ASN A 183 20.36 -12.87 7.82
C ASN A 183 19.43 -13.65 8.75
N THR A 184 18.67 -12.91 9.55
CA THR A 184 17.84 -13.52 10.58
C THR A 184 16.40 -13.05 10.51
N VAL A 185 15.49 -13.92 11.00
CA VAL A 185 14.09 -13.58 11.34
C VAL A 185 13.95 -13.77 12.85
N THR A 186 13.53 -12.72 13.55
CA THR A 186 13.15 -12.82 14.96
C THR A 186 11.67 -13.20 15.07
N VAL A 187 11.36 -14.20 15.87
CA VAL A 187 10.00 -14.63 16.20
C VAL A 187 9.63 -14.12 17.59
N ILE A 188 8.54 -13.37 17.71
CA ILE A 188 8.03 -12.78 18.95
C ILE A 188 6.67 -13.39 19.28
N ASP A 189 6.46 -13.84 20.51
CA ASP A 189 5.14 -14.21 21.02
C ASP A 189 4.29 -12.93 21.26
N ILE A 190 3.15 -12.81 20.61
CA ILE A 190 2.31 -11.60 20.67
C ILE A 190 1.77 -11.37 22.08
N ALA A 191 1.37 -12.43 22.78
CA ALA A 191 0.72 -12.32 24.08
C ALA A 191 1.67 -11.78 25.16
N SER A 192 2.90 -12.26 25.20
CA SER A 192 3.93 -11.78 26.14
C SER A 192 4.75 -10.61 25.59
N PHE A 193 4.69 -10.37 24.30
CA PHE A 193 5.50 -9.43 23.54
C PHE A 193 7.00 -9.62 23.77
N LYS A 194 7.46 -10.90 23.76
CA LYS A 194 8.86 -11.27 23.97
C LYS A 194 9.41 -12.11 22.83
N PRO A 195 10.65 -11.86 22.40
CA PRO A 195 11.35 -12.73 21.45
C PRO A 195 11.42 -14.15 21.99
N MET A 196 11.10 -15.13 21.13
CA MET A 196 11.12 -16.57 21.44
C MET A 196 12.33 -17.27 20.83
N LYS A 197 12.57 -17.02 19.56
CA LYS A 197 13.63 -17.65 18.77
C LYS A 197 14.06 -16.78 17.60
N THR A 198 15.21 -17.12 17.01
CA THR A 198 15.72 -16.54 15.77
C THR A 198 15.89 -17.66 14.75
N ILE A 199 15.51 -17.39 13.49
CA ILE A 199 15.65 -18.31 12.36
C ILE A 199 16.69 -17.71 11.41
N THR A 200 17.68 -18.51 10.99
CA THR A 200 18.65 -18.11 9.98
C THR A 200 18.03 -18.25 8.59
N VAL A 201 18.14 -17.21 7.78
CA VAL A 201 17.55 -17.08 6.44
C VAL A 201 18.59 -16.56 5.45
N ALA A 202 18.20 -16.24 4.23
CA ALA A 202 19.09 -15.53 3.29
C ALA A 202 19.43 -14.14 3.83
N TRP A 203 20.59 -13.62 3.40
CA TRP A 203 21.06 -12.30 3.78
C TRP A 203 20.10 -11.19 3.33
N ASN A 204 20.03 -10.14 4.15
CA ASN A 204 19.25 -8.95 3.86
C ASN A 204 17.75 -9.25 3.64
N PRO A 205 17.08 -9.95 4.58
CA PRO A 205 15.65 -10.26 4.48
C PRO A 205 14.81 -8.98 4.53
N GLN A 206 13.78 -8.91 3.68
CA GLN A 206 13.00 -7.69 3.46
C GLN A 206 11.52 -7.84 3.84
N GLN A 207 10.79 -8.68 3.12
CA GLN A 207 9.33 -8.74 3.21
C GLN A 207 8.83 -10.17 3.30
N PHE A 208 7.70 -10.34 3.99
CA PHE A 208 6.98 -11.61 4.06
C PHE A 208 5.79 -11.63 3.12
N VAL A 209 5.50 -12.82 2.59
CA VAL A 209 4.28 -13.12 1.87
C VAL A 209 3.64 -14.36 2.50
N LEU A 210 2.37 -14.24 2.91
CA LEU A 210 1.61 -15.35 3.43
C LEU A 210 0.69 -15.93 2.35
N SER A 211 0.65 -17.27 2.23
CA SER A 211 -0.28 -17.98 1.36
C SER A 211 -0.85 -19.19 2.11
N GLY A 212 -2.06 -19.04 2.66
CA GLY A 212 -2.61 -20.02 3.61
C GLY A 212 -1.66 -20.20 4.81
N ASP A 213 -1.27 -21.46 5.08
CA ASP A 213 -0.35 -21.80 6.17
C ASP A 213 1.15 -21.70 5.76
N SER A 214 1.43 -21.17 4.60
CA SER A 214 2.80 -21.05 4.08
C SER A 214 3.35 -19.65 4.26
N ILE A 215 4.58 -19.56 4.75
CA ILE A 215 5.32 -18.31 4.98
C ILE A 215 6.44 -18.23 3.97
N TYR A 216 6.44 -17.16 3.18
CA TYR A 216 7.53 -16.86 2.26
C TYR A 216 8.23 -15.56 2.67
N LEU A 217 9.54 -15.52 2.45
CA LEU A 217 10.41 -14.38 2.77
C LEU A 217 11.17 -13.99 1.51
N LEU A 218 11.06 -12.74 1.14
CA LEU A 218 11.89 -12.11 0.13
C LEU A 218 13.10 -11.51 0.82
N ALA A 219 14.28 -11.75 0.25
CA ALA A 219 15.51 -11.13 0.70
C ALA A 219 16.26 -10.53 -0.49
N ASN A 220 17.05 -9.49 -0.26
CA ASN A 220 17.88 -8.95 -1.34
C ASN A 220 19.09 -9.85 -1.63
N GLY A 221 19.56 -10.63 -0.65
CA GLY A 221 20.82 -11.37 -0.76
C GLY A 221 22.02 -10.50 -0.40
N GLN A 222 23.20 -11.01 -0.64
CA GLN A 222 24.45 -10.24 -0.48
C GLN A 222 24.79 -9.51 -1.76
N TYR A 223 25.29 -8.28 -1.62
CA TYR A 223 25.82 -7.53 -2.76
C TYR A 223 27.16 -8.12 -3.21
N ASP A 224 27.28 -8.36 -4.52
CA ASP A 224 28.57 -8.69 -5.13
C ASP A 224 29.45 -7.43 -5.30
N ALA A 225 30.65 -7.61 -5.88
CA ALA A 225 31.57 -6.49 -6.11
C ALA A 225 31.05 -5.42 -7.09
N ASN A 226 29.99 -5.75 -7.86
CA ASN A 226 29.32 -4.85 -8.82
C ASN A 226 27.98 -4.34 -8.30
N TRP A 227 27.68 -4.54 -7.02
CA TRP A 227 26.43 -4.19 -6.36
C TRP A 227 25.19 -4.95 -6.87
N ASN A 228 25.36 -6.13 -7.48
CA ASN A 228 24.23 -6.98 -7.84
C ASN A 228 23.83 -7.86 -6.65
N CYS A 229 22.53 -8.19 -6.61
CA CYS A 229 21.93 -9.11 -5.66
C CYS A 229 21.22 -10.25 -6.39
N ASP A 230 21.00 -11.36 -5.68
CA ASP A 230 20.31 -12.54 -6.24
C ASP A 230 18.83 -12.64 -5.86
N TYR A 231 18.36 -11.83 -4.94
CA TYR A 231 16.96 -11.70 -4.51
C TYR A 231 16.27 -13.03 -4.18
N PRO A 232 16.81 -13.86 -3.28
CA PRO A 232 16.23 -15.16 -2.99
C PRO A 232 14.86 -15.05 -2.32
N VAL A 233 13.93 -15.89 -2.77
CA VAL A 233 12.63 -16.11 -2.14
C VAL A 233 12.68 -17.43 -1.40
N GLN A 234 12.39 -17.41 -0.10
CA GLN A 234 12.51 -18.57 0.78
C GLN A 234 11.18 -18.94 1.40
N HIS A 235 10.83 -20.22 1.41
CA HIS A 235 9.77 -20.78 2.21
C HIS A 235 10.31 -21.11 3.61
N ILE A 236 9.60 -20.68 4.65
CA ILE A 236 9.95 -20.92 6.06
C ILE A 236 8.90 -21.85 6.67
N ASN A 237 9.33 -23.01 7.15
CA ASN A 237 8.53 -23.85 8.02
C ASN A 237 8.77 -23.41 9.48
N LEU A 238 7.82 -22.72 10.06
CA LEU A 238 7.96 -22.14 11.39
C LEU A 238 8.08 -23.19 12.50
N ALA A 239 7.41 -24.35 12.32
CA ALA A 239 7.41 -25.43 13.30
C ALA A 239 8.77 -26.17 13.36
N SER A 240 9.32 -26.54 12.21
CA SER A 240 10.63 -27.23 12.12
C SER A 240 11.82 -26.27 12.13
N GLY A 241 11.61 -25.00 11.75
CA GLY A 241 12.69 -24.03 11.49
C GLY A 241 13.41 -24.25 10.15
N GLU A 242 12.89 -25.14 9.31
CA GLU A 242 13.46 -25.39 7.98
C GLU A 242 13.22 -24.19 7.04
N VAL A 243 14.25 -23.79 6.31
CA VAL A 243 14.22 -22.71 5.33
C VAL A 243 14.69 -23.25 3.97
N ARG A 244 13.88 -23.06 2.94
CA ARG A 244 14.16 -23.55 1.59
C ARG A 244 13.99 -22.44 0.56
N THR A 245 14.99 -22.16 -0.24
CA THR A 245 14.88 -21.24 -1.38
C THR A 245 14.03 -21.88 -2.49
N ILE A 246 13.05 -21.13 -2.99
CA ILE A 246 12.12 -21.56 -4.04
C ILE A 246 12.38 -20.88 -5.39
N GLY A 247 13.17 -19.81 -5.43
CA GLY A 247 13.49 -19.03 -6.61
C GLY A 247 14.02 -17.65 -6.23
N ASN A 248 14.02 -16.75 -7.20
CA ASN A 248 14.56 -15.40 -7.06
C ASN A 248 13.52 -14.38 -7.58
N ALA A 249 13.16 -13.40 -6.75
CA ALA A 249 12.24 -12.32 -7.13
C ALA A 249 12.47 -11.08 -6.26
N THR A 250 12.30 -9.91 -6.85
CA THR A 250 12.30 -8.62 -6.13
C THR A 250 10.95 -8.30 -5.49
N HIS A 251 9.87 -8.82 -6.08
CA HIS A 251 8.49 -8.65 -5.59
C HIS A 251 7.73 -9.97 -5.66
N ALA A 252 6.87 -10.21 -4.68
CA ALA A 252 5.95 -11.33 -4.68
C ALA A 252 4.68 -10.95 -3.91
N VAL A 253 3.54 -11.42 -4.38
CA VAL A 253 2.24 -11.34 -3.70
C VAL A 253 1.51 -12.67 -3.86
N ALA A 254 0.58 -12.98 -2.95
CA ALA A 254 -0.12 -14.25 -2.93
C ALA A 254 -1.62 -14.07 -3.21
N TYR A 255 -2.18 -14.97 -4.02
CA TYR A 255 -3.63 -15.09 -4.22
C TYR A 255 -4.00 -16.50 -4.71
N GLY A 256 -5.08 -17.06 -4.18
CA GLY A 256 -5.64 -18.33 -4.67
C GLY A 256 -4.68 -19.53 -4.63
N GLY A 257 -3.73 -19.57 -3.68
CA GLY A 257 -2.72 -20.63 -3.58
C GLY A 257 -1.54 -20.48 -4.53
N MET A 258 -1.43 -19.33 -5.20
CA MET A 258 -0.32 -18.97 -6.09
C MET A 258 0.47 -17.81 -5.51
N LEU A 259 1.79 -17.79 -5.74
CA LEU A 259 2.59 -16.58 -5.67
C LEU A 259 2.72 -16.00 -7.08
N TYR A 260 2.43 -14.72 -7.21
CA TYR A 260 2.69 -13.91 -8.40
C TYR A 260 3.98 -13.15 -8.12
N MET A 261 5.00 -13.37 -8.93
CA MET A 261 6.35 -12.89 -8.68
C MET A 261 6.86 -12.04 -9.84
N CYS A 262 7.69 -11.06 -9.51
CA CYS A 262 8.45 -10.27 -10.45
C CYS A 262 9.91 -10.24 -10.02
N ASN A 263 10.81 -10.52 -10.96
CA ASN A 263 12.22 -10.22 -10.79
C ASN A 263 12.56 -9.00 -11.65
N SER A 264 12.71 -7.85 -11.00
CA SER A 264 13.00 -6.54 -11.62
C SER A 264 14.49 -6.24 -11.43
N THR A 265 15.23 -6.14 -12.52
CA THR A 265 16.66 -5.85 -12.51
C THR A 265 16.94 -4.59 -13.31
N THR A 266 17.67 -3.65 -12.72
CA THR A 266 18.04 -2.39 -13.36
C THR A 266 19.55 -2.29 -13.49
N ASP A 267 20.06 -2.04 -14.70
CA ASP A 267 21.43 -1.63 -14.91
C ASP A 267 21.57 -0.14 -14.53
N TRP A 268 22.18 0.12 -13.41
CA TRP A 268 22.32 1.49 -12.89
C TRP A 268 23.26 2.39 -13.71
N SER A 269 24.02 1.82 -14.65
CA SER A 269 24.88 2.59 -15.57
C SER A 269 24.10 3.15 -16.77
N THR A 270 23.11 2.38 -17.25
CA THR A 270 22.25 2.76 -18.41
C THR A 270 20.84 3.16 -18.00
N TYR A 271 20.41 2.81 -16.78
CA TYR A 271 19.03 2.88 -16.30
C TYR A 271 18.06 1.98 -17.08
N GLU A 272 18.59 1.00 -17.81
CA GLU A 272 17.75 0.00 -18.47
C GLU A 272 17.27 -1.03 -17.45
N THR A 273 15.97 -1.31 -17.47
CA THR A 273 15.32 -2.28 -16.59
C THR A 273 14.77 -3.44 -17.40
N THR A 274 14.89 -4.63 -16.85
CA THR A 274 14.26 -5.85 -17.36
C THR A 274 13.46 -6.51 -16.25
N ASN A 275 12.19 -6.79 -16.52
CA ASN A 275 11.29 -7.44 -15.58
C ASN A 275 10.85 -8.81 -16.13
N ARG A 276 10.96 -9.83 -15.30
CA ARG A 276 10.43 -11.16 -15.56
C ARG A 276 9.28 -11.43 -14.59
N PHE A 277 8.08 -11.64 -15.13
CA PHE A 277 6.89 -12.00 -14.36
C PHE A 277 6.63 -13.50 -14.50
N PHE A 278 6.37 -14.17 -13.40
CA PHE A 278 6.16 -15.62 -13.33
C PHE A 278 5.34 -16.00 -12.11
N THR A 279 4.88 -17.25 -12.02
CA THR A 279 4.09 -17.72 -10.89
C THR A 279 4.73 -18.94 -10.22
N TYR A 280 4.40 -19.13 -8.94
CA TYR A 280 4.75 -20.33 -8.19
C TYR A 280 3.49 -20.91 -7.56
N ASP A 281 3.18 -22.16 -7.86
CA ASP A 281 2.08 -22.91 -7.27
C ASP A 281 2.52 -23.46 -5.91
N VAL A 282 1.83 -23.03 -4.86
CA VAL A 282 2.17 -23.36 -3.47
C VAL A 282 1.94 -24.83 -3.18
N ALA A 283 0.86 -25.44 -3.72
CA ALA A 283 0.49 -26.81 -3.47
C ALA A 283 1.40 -27.82 -4.16
N SER A 284 1.74 -27.59 -5.41
CA SER A 284 2.65 -28.45 -6.18
C SER A 284 4.13 -28.11 -5.99
N ALA A 285 4.44 -26.98 -5.39
CA ALA A 285 5.79 -26.43 -5.26
C ALA A 285 6.52 -26.29 -6.60
N THR A 286 5.81 -25.83 -7.64
CA THR A 286 6.34 -25.67 -9.00
C THR A 286 6.26 -24.25 -9.50
N THR A 287 7.28 -23.82 -10.25
CA THR A 287 7.34 -22.51 -10.91
C THR A 287 6.80 -22.65 -12.35
N ASN A 288 5.97 -21.71 -12.78
CA ASN A 288 5.64 -21.47 -14.17
C ASN A 288 6.32 -20.19 -14.61
N ASP A 289 7.32 -20.31 -15.50
CA ASP A 289 8.13 -19.18 -15.98
C ASP A 289 7.44 -18.34 -17.07
N GLU A 290 6.25 -18.73 -17.52
CA GLU A 290 5.47 -17.92 -18.45
C GLU A 290 4.96 -16.66 -17.80
N CYS A 291 5.08 -15.54 -18.54
CA CYS A 291 4.52 -14.25 -18.08
C CYS A 291 3.01 -14.36 -17.91
N PHE A 292 2.52 -14.14 -16.72
CA PHE A 292 1.09 -14.21 -16.44
C PHE A 292 0.32 -12.96 -16.90
N ILE A 293 1.01 -11.86 -17.25
CA ILE A 293 0.39 -10.62 -17.75
C ILE A 293 0.15 -10.75 -19.25
N GLN A 294 -1.07 -10.46 -19.68
CA GLN A 294 -1.50 -10.61 -21.07
C GLN A 294 -1.54 -9.26 -21.80
N GLY A 295 -1.32 -9.30 -23.12
CA GLY A 295 -1.41 -8.14 -24.00
C GLY A 295 -0.09 -7.40 -24.18
N ASP A 296 -0.16 -6.08 -24.41
CA ASP A 296 1.02 -5.23 -24.53
C ASP A 296 1.62 -4.98 -23.16
N THR A 297 2.77 -5.56 -22.91
CA THR A 297 3.49 -5.49 -21.63
C THR A 297 4.79 -4.71 -21.71
N GLU A 298 5.15 -4.11 -22.85
CA GLU A 298 6.45 -3.47 -23.06
C GLU A 298 6.78 -2.47 -21.96
N GLU A 299 5.84 -1.60 -21.60
CA GLU A 299 6.08 -0.61 -20.55
C GLU A 299 6.30 -1.25 -19.18
N ILE A 300 5.53 -2.31 -18.84
CA ILE A 300 5.66 -3.01 -17.54
C ILE A 300 6.97 -3.81 -17.49
N THR A 301 7.42 -4.36 -18.60
CA THR A 301 8.62 -5.21 -18.66
C THR A 301 9.92 -4.43 -18.76
N SER A 302 9.86 -3.14 -19.12
CA SER A 302 11.05 -2.30 -19.38
C SER A 302 11.22 -1.12 -18.41
N ASN A 303 10.34 -0.96 -17.42
CA ASN A 303 10.45 0.08 -16.41
C ASN A 303 10.52 -0.52 -15.00
N ASN A 304 11.18 0.19 -14.08
CA ASN A 304 11.39 -0.31 -12.72
C ASN A 304 10.06 -0.53 -11.97
N VAL A 305 9.80 -1.78 -11.60
CA VAL A 305 8.68 -2.14 -10.71
C VAL A 305 9.03 -1.70 -9.31
N TYR A 306 8.24 -0.80 -8.76
CA TYR A 306 8.44 -0.21 -7.45
C TYR A 306 7.43 -0.73 -6.41
N MET A 307 6.28 -1.20 -6.89
CA MET A 307 5.21 -1.77 -6.08
C MET A 307 4.56 -2.94 -6.81
N MET A 308 4.19 -3.94 -6.05
CA MET A 308 3.34 -5.04 -6.52
C MET A 308 2.43 -5.46 -5.37
N GLU A 309 1.11 -5.16 -5.50
CA GLU A 309 0.13 -5.40 -4.46
C GLU A 309 -1.12 -6.11 -5.00
N MET A 310 -1.64 -7.04 -4.25
CA MET A 310 -2.80 -7.85 -4.63
C MET A 310 -4.02 -7.46 -3.80
N ASN A 311 -5.13 -7.12 -4.48
CA ASN A 311 -6.39 -6.93 -3.80
C ASN A 311 -6.91 -8.29 -3.29
N PRO A 312 -6.96 -8.50 -1.96
CA PRO A 312 -7.33 -9.80 -1.40
C PRO A 312 -8.80 -10.17 -1.65
N SER A 313 -9.64 -9.19 -1.98
CA SER A 313 -11.08 -9.44 -2.20
C SER A 313 -11.40 -10.03 -3.57
N ASN A 314 -10.59 -9.75 -4.60
CA ASN A 314 -10.92 -10.12 -5.97
C ASN A 314 -9.73 -10.61 -6.82
N GLY A 315 -8.51 -10.61 -6.26
CA GLY A 315 -7.30 -11.06 -6.97
C GLY A 315 -6.82 -10.09 -8.05
N GLU A 316 -7.26 -8.84 -8.04
CA GLU A 316 -6.70 -7.84 -8.94
C GLU A 316 -5.32 -7.40 -8.45
N LEU A 317 -4.37 -7.42 -9.35
CA LEU A 317 -2.99 -7.03 -9.10
C LEU A 317 -2.78 -5.56 -9.48
N TYR A 318 -2.13 -4.82 -8.59
CA TYR A 318 -1.70 -3.45 -8.83
C TYR A 318 -0.17 -3.43 -8.92
N ILE A 319 0.35 -3.04 -10.07
CA ILE A 319 1.78 -2.89 -10.31
C ILE A 319 2.09 -1.41 -10.42
N GLY A 320 2.94 -0.90 -9.54
CA GLY A 320 3.45 0.46 -9.56
C GLY A 320 4.82 0.51 -10.21
N LEU A 321 4.96 1.35 -11.23
CA LEU A 321 6.26 1.65 -11.84
C LEU A 321 6.79 2.96 -11.29
N ALA A 322 8.07 3.02 -10.97
CA ALA A 322 8.74 4.26 -10.64
C ALA A 322 8.65 5.23 -11.82
N GLY A 323 8.56 6.51 -11.53
CA GLY A 323 8.66 7.56 -12.56
C GLY A 323 10.08 7.68 -13.10
N THR A 324 10.23 8.48 -14.16
CA THR A 324 11.52 8.68 -14.82
C THR A 324 12.59 9.08 -13.81
N LYS A 325 13.65 8.28 -13.72
CA LYS A 325 14.77 8.48 -12.78
C LYS A 325 14.33 8.65 -11.32
N PHE A 326 13.20 8.05 -10.95
CA PHE A 326 12.64 8.08 -9.58
C PHE A 326 12.26 9.50 -9.07
N VAL A 327 12.10 10.48 -9.96
CA VAL A 327 11.80 11.87 -9.57
C VAL A 327 10.46 12.38 -10.09
N SER A 328 9.88 11.73 -11.08
CA SER A 328 8.53 12.05 -11.58
C SER A 328 7.47 11.14 -10.99
N SER A 329 6.20 11.48 -11.25
CA SER A 329 5.08 10.61 -10.88
C SER A 329 5.23 9.22 -11.49
N GLY A 330 4.90 8.20 -10.70
CA GLY A 330 4.86 6.80 -11.15
C GLY A 330 3.58 6.47 -11.90
N MET A 331 3.55 5.29 -12.52
CA MET A 331 2.38 4.73 -13.20
C MET A 331 1.87 3.49 -12.50
N ILE A 332 0.56 3.35 -12.40
CA ILE A 332 -0.09 2.17 -11.83
C ILE A 332 -0.80 1.39 -12.93
N TYR A 333 -0.60 0.09 -12.93
CA TYR A 333 -1.28 -0.88 -13.78
C TYR A 333 -2.17 -1.75 -12.91
N ARG A 334 -3.48 -1.67 -13.11
CA ARG A 334 -4.47 -2.55 -12.50
C ARG A 334 -4.72 -3.71 -13.45
N ILE A 335 -4.39 -4.91 -13.01
CA ILE A 335 -4.42 -6.16 -13.77
C ILE A 335 -5.49 -7.07 -13.15
N SER A 336 -6.32 -7.72 -13.96
CA SER A 336 -7.30 -8.70 -13.48
C SER A 336 -6.62 -10.00 -13.01
N CYS A 337 -7.32 -10.80 -12.23
CA CYS A 337 -6.82 -12.09 -11.73
C CYS A 337 -6.43 -13.08 -12.85
N ASP A 338 -6.91 -12.88 -14.09
CA ASP A 338 -6.53 -13.66 -15.28
C ASP A 338 -5.44 -12.97 -16.12
N GLY A 339 -4.81 -11.92 -15.61
CA GLY A 339 -3.64 -11.27 -16.21
C GLY A 339 -3.92 -10.17 -17.24
N ARG A 340 -5.19 -9.74 -17.43
CA ARG A 340 -5.53 -8.70 -18.41
C ARG A 340 -5.44 -7.31 -17.80
N LEU A 341 -4.96 -6.33 -18.56
CA LEU A 341 -4.99 -4.94 -18.18
C LEU A 341 -6.45 -4.45 -18.05
N ILE A 342 -6.82 -3.98 -16.84
CA ILE A 342 -8.10 -3.33 -16.57
C ILE A 342 -7.98 -1.81 -16.76
N HIS A 343 -6.95 -1.21 -16.16
CA HIS A 343 -6.74 0.23 -16.19
C HIS A 343 -5.27 0.58 -15.99
N ARG A 344 -4.83 1.66 -16.63
CA ARG A 344 -3.52 2.27 -16.43
C ARG A 344 -3.72 3.72 -16.03
N PHE A 345 -3.08 4.17 -14.98
CA PHE A 345 -3.24 5.55 -14.50
C PHE A 345 -1.97 6.08 -13.81
N ASP A 346 -1.85 7.38 -13.83
CA ASP A 346 -0.80 8.11 -13.14
C ASP A 346 -1.03 8.06 -11.61
N ALA A 347 -0.03 7.63 -10.85
CA ALA A 347 -0.07 7.58 -9.39
C ALA A 347 -0.20 8.96 -8.73
N LYS A 348 0.04 10.04 -9.46
CA LYS A 348 0.02 11.43 -8.98
C LYS A 348 1.05 11.75 -7.90
N GLY A 349 2.02 10.90 -7.70
CA GLY A 349 3.13 11.07 -6.77
C GLY A 349 4.34 10.24 -7.20
N ALA A 350 5.52 10.60 -6.73
CA ALA A 350 6.76 9.90 -7.05
C ALA A 350 6.89 8.61 -6.24
N ASN A 351 7.38 7.57 -6.90
CA ASN A 351 7.72 6.29 -6.27
C ASN A 351 6.53 5.67 -5.50
N PRO A 352 5.45 5.23 -6.21
CA PRO A 352 4.36 4.51 -5.57
C PRO A 352 4.88 3.18 -5.03
N ASN A 353 4.99 3.06 -3.70
CA ASN A 353 5.67 1.93 -3.06
C ASN A 353 4.74 0.93 -2.40
N GLN A 354 3.49 1.31 -2.13
CA GLN A 354 2.50 0.40 -1.54
C GLN A 354 1.08 0.82 -1.84
N ALA A 355 0.16 -0.15 -1.88
CA ALA A 355 -1.27 0.11 -1.96
C ALA A 355 -2.04 -0.73 -0.92
N VAL A 356 -3.07 -0.13 -0.33
CA VAL A 356 -4.02 -0.83 0.53
C VAL A 356 -5.42 -0.75 -0.03
N PHE A 357 -6.19 -1.79 0.26
CA PHE A 357 -7.54 -1.99 -0.26
C PHE A 357 -8.55 -1.91 0.86
N VAL A 358 -9.57 -1.06 0.68
CA VAL A 358 -10.68 -0.90 1.62
C VAL A 358 -11.90 -1.59 1.05
N PRO A 359 -12.48 -2.57 1.77
CA PRO A 359 -13.71 -3.23 1.30
C PRO A 359 -14.83 -2.21 1.10
N LYS A 360 -15.51 -2.28 -0.05
CA LYS A 360 -16.75 -1.51 -0.27
C LYS A 360 -17.84 -2.02 0.67
N LYS A 361 -18.45 -1.11 1.40
CA LYS A 361 -19.58 -1.41 2.27
C LYS A 361 -20.87 -1.63 1.48
#